data_70a9c820008cd0fda7d2a2768e1eee86
#
_entry.id   70a9c820008cd0fda7d2a2768e1eee86
#
_cell.length_a   1.000
_cell.length_b   1.000
_cell.length_c   1.000
_cell.angle_alpha   90.00
_cell.angle_beta   90.00
_cell.angle_gamma   90.00
#
_symmetry.space_group_name_H-M   'P 1'
#
loop_
_entity.id
_entity.type
_entity.pdbx_description
1 polymer ?
#
loop_
_entity_poly.entity_id
_entity_poly.type
_entity_poly.pdbx_seq_one_letter_code
_entity_poly.pdbx_strand_id
1 'polypeptide(L)'
;MRAAWVAAEATGVDTLFTWDHFFPLGGDPEGTHFECWSLLAAMAEVTKRVEIGALVTPVAYRNLNLLADLARTVDHIAGGRLILGLGSGWFERDYDEYGFEFKTAPERLKDLEAALPVIAARLGKLNPPPVREKLPLLIGGSGEKVTLRLVAQYADIWNGFGDPAEAGRLSGVLDDWCAKVGRDPAAIERSVMWNGPVTDKTADAYVANGITLLIRRVVASDTDLSDVERMVAWRDRRNQG
;
A
#
# COMPACT_ATOMS: atom_id res chain seq x y z
N MET A 1 -2.19 -13.39 -15.13
CA MET A 1 -2.52 -12.15 -14.35
C MET A 1 -4.03 -11.99 -14.17
N ARG A 2 -4.85 -11.70 -15.22
CA ARG A 2 -6.31 -11.46 -15.04
C ARG A 2 -7.02 -12.55 -14.23
N ALA A 3 -6.79 -13.83 -14.57
CA ALA A 3 -7.37 -14.95 -13.85
C ALA A 3 -6.94 -14.97 -12.37
N ALA A 4 -5.69 -14.62 -12.06
CA ALA A 4 -5.18 -14.57 -10.69
C ALA A 4 -5.88 -13.47 -9.85
N TRP A 5 -6.10 -12.29 -10.41
CA TRP A 5 -6.82 -11.22 -9.71
C TRP A 5 -8.29 -11.57 -9.44
N VAL A 6 -8.96 -12.16 -10.45
CA VAL A 6 -10.34 -12.63 -10.30
C VAL A 6 -10.43 -13.76 -9.25
N ALA A 7 -9.48 -14.71 -9.28
CA ALA A 7 -9.42 -15.77 -8.29
C ALA A 7 -9.15 -15.23 -6.87
N ALA A 8 -8.23 -14.27 -6.72
CA ALA A 8 -7.97 -13.63 -5.44
C ALA A 8 -9.21 -12.88 -4.91
N GLU A 9 -9.90 -12.10 -5.76
CA GLU A 9 -11.16 -11.45 -5.36
C GLU A 9 -12.23 -12.47 -4.93
N ALA A 10 -12.31 -13.62 -5.62
CA ALA A 10 -13.28 -14.68 -5.32
C ALA A 10 -13.03 -15.34 -3.95
N THR A 11 -11.83 -15.29 -3.39
CA THR A 11 -11.57 -15.77 -2.02
C THR A 11 -12.26 -14.91 -0.95
N GLY A 12 -12.69 -13.70 -1.29
CA GLY A 12 -13.33 -12.80 -0.35
C GLY A 12 -12.41 -11.74 0.27
N VAL A 13 -11.16 -11.59 -0.19
CA VAL A 13 -10.25 -10.52 0.29
C VAL A 13 -10.86 -9.12 0.13
N ASP A 14 -10.42 -8.19 0.95
CA ASP A 14 -10.90 -6.81 0.94
C ASP A 14 -10.09 -5.93 0.00
N THR A 15 -8.78 -6.19 -0.13
CA THR A 15 -7.85 -5.38 -0.91
C THR A 15 -6.93 -6.25 -1.78
N LEU A 16 -6.52 -5.71 -2.93
CA LEU A 16 -5.47 -6.26 -3.78
C LEU A 16 -4.42 -5.18 -4.07
N PHE A 17 -3.17 -5.48 -3.73
CA PHE A 17 -2.06 -4.59 -4.02
C PHE A 17 -1.11 -5.20 -5.05
N THR A 18 -0.47 -4.33 -5.84
CA THR A 18 0.74 -4.64 -6.61
C THR A 18 1.85 -3.70 -6.19
N TRP A 19 3.11 -4.05 -6.41
CA TRP A 19 4.21 -3.15 -6.13
C TRP A 19 4.61 -2.34 -7.37
N ASP A 20 5.13 -1.14 -7.15
CA ASP A 20 5.59 -0.27 -8.22
C ASP A 20 7.13 -0.35 -8.32
N HIS A 21 7.60 -1.42 -8.94
CA HIS A 21 8.98 -1.68 -9.31
C HIS A 21 9.06 -2.00 -10.79
N PHE A 22 10.25 -1.96 -11.37
CA PHE A 22 10.49 -2.27 -12.77
C PHE A 22 11.14 -3.64 -12.95
N PHE A 23 11.63 -4.23 -11.85
CA PHE A 23 12.25 -5.55 -11.81
C PHE A 23 11.66 -6.40 -10.68
N PRO A 24 11.75 -7.76 -10.80
CA PRO A 24 11.32 -8.64 -9.73
C PRO A 24 12.10 -8.41 -8.43
N LEU A 25 11.41 -8.36 -7.31
CA LEU A 25 12.01 -8.26 -5.97
C LEU A 25 12.42 -9.62 -5.37
N GLY A 26 12.38 -10.68 -6.15
CA GLY A 26 12.74 -12.03 -5.71
C GLY A 26 12.57 -13.03 -6.84
N GLY A 27 13.25 -14.18 -6.74
CA GLY A 27 13.35 -15.14 -7.81
C GLY A 27 14.41 -14.74 -8.85
N ASP A 28 14.13 -14.98 -10.11
CA ASP A 28 15.00 -14.56 -11.21
C ASP A 28 14.97 -13.02 -11.35
N PRO A 29 16.09 -12.31 -11.17
CA PRO A 29 16.14 -10.86 -11.29
C PRO A 29 15.83 -10.34 -12.70
N GLU A 30 15.97 -11.18 -13.73
CA GLU A 30 15.57 -10.89 -15.12
C GLU A 30 14.22 -11.51 -15.50
N GLY A 31 13.47 -11.98 -14.50
CA GLY A 31 12.17 -12.61 -14.68
C GLY A 31 11.11 -11.63 -15.18
N THR A 32 9.99 -12.18 -15.63
CA THR A 32 8.86 -11.39 -16.14
C THR A 32 8.36 -10.39 -15.11
N HIS A 33 8.31 -9.13 -15.50
CA HIS A 33 7.76 -8.03 -14.71
C HIS A 33 6.94 -7.09 -15.61
N PHE A 34 6.00 -6.34 -15.02
CA PHE A 34 5.12 -5.42 -15.75
C PHE A 34 4.92 -4.13 -14.97
N GLU A 35 4.70 -3.03 -15.68
CA GLU A 35 4.54 -1.70 -15.10
C GLU A 35 3.26 -1.59 -14.26
N CYS A 36 3.41 -1.06 -13.06
CA CYS A 36 2.43 -1.07 -11.97
C CYS A 36 1.10 -0.38 -12.33
N TRP A 37 1.14 0.86 -12.84
CA TRP A 37 -0.07 1.66 -13.07
C TRP A 37 -0.89 1.15 -14.24
N SER A 38 -0.23 0.57 -15.25
CA SER A 38 -0.89 -0.18 -16.33
C SER A 38 -1.59 -1.43 -15.79
N LEU A 39 -0.96 -2.14 -14.86
CA LEU A 39 -1.59 -3.28 -14.18
C LEU A 39 -2.77 -2.86 -13.32
N LEU A 40 -2.66 -1.75 -12.57
CA LEU A 40 -3.75 -1.23 -11.74
C LEU A 40 -4.98 -0.87 -12.58
N ALA A 41 -4.80 -0.23 -13.74
CA ALA A 41 -5.90 0.07 -14.65
C ALA A 41 -6.59 -1.22 -15.15
N ALA A 42 -5.81 -2.25 -15.52
CA ALA A 42 -6.34 -3.55 -15.91
C ALA A 42 -7.02 -4.31 -14.76
N MET A 43 -6.46 -4.21 -13.54
CA MET A 43 -7.04 -4.80 -12.33
C MET A 43 -8.37 -4.13 -11.98
N ALA A 44 -8.45 -2.80 -12.08
CA ALA A 44 -9.66 -2.02 -11.88
C ALA A 44 -10.83 -2.49 -12.74
N GLU A 45 -10.56 -2.80 -14.02
CA GLU A 45 -11.57 -3.25 -14.98
C GLU A 45 -12.09 -4.66 -14.70
N VAL A 46 -11.21 -5.58 -14.26
CA VAL A 46 -11.58 -7.01 -14.11
C VAL A 46 -12.07 -7.38 -12.72
N THR A 47 -11.82 -6.54 -11.71
CA THR A 47 -12.33 -6.71 -10.34
C THR A 47 -13.56 -5.82 -10.11
N LYS A 48 -14.41 -6.19 -9.14
CA LYS A 48 -15.70 -5.49 -8.92
C LYS A 48 -15.89 -4.99 -7.50
N ARG A 49 -15.24 -5.61 -6.51
CA ARG A 49 -15.48 -5.37 -5.10
C ARG A 49 -14.25 -4.88 -4.35
N VAL A 50 -13.11 -5.54 -4.59
CA VAL A 50 -11.88 -5.27 -3.82
C VAL A 50 -11.36 -3.85 -4.06
N GLU A 51 -10.84 -3.24 -3.00
CA GLU A 51 -10.01 -2.06 -3.15
C GLU A 51 -8.67 -2.46 -3.79
N ILE A 52 -8.10 -1.59 -4.59
CA ILE A 52 -6.87 -1.85 -5.32
C ILE A 52 -5.86 -0.73 -5.08
N GLY A 53 -4.56 -1.04 -5.17
CA GLY A 53 -3.54 0.01 -5.00
C GLY A 53 -2.13 -0.46 -5.29
N ALA A 54 -1.21 0.49 -5.31
CA ALA A 54 0.22 0.20 -5.26
C ALA A 54 0.70 0.11 -3.81
N LEU A 55 1.54 -0.88 -3.49
CA LEU A 55 2.18 -1.02 -2.19
C LEU A 55 3.70 -1.10 -2.36
N VAL A 56 4.37 0.03 -2.56
CA VAL A 56 3.90 1.39 -2.75
C VAL A 56 4.57 2.01 -3.98
N THR A 57 4.01 3.12 -4.53
CA THR A 57 4.66 3.91 -5.57
C THR A 57 5.76 4.79 -4.97
N PRO A 58 7.04 4.66 -5.39
CA PRO A 58 8.07 5.63 -5.07
C PRO A 58 7.80 6.98 -5.75
N VAL A 59 7.83 8.06 -4.97
CA VAL A 59 7.52 9.41 -5.50
C VAL A 59 8.51 9.90 -6.56
N ALA A 60 9.69 9.29 -6.64
CA ALA A 60 10.74 9.65 -7.61
C ALA A 60 10.49 9.08 -9.02
N TYR A 61 9.63 8.07 -9.20
CA TYR A 61 9.49 7.37 -10.48
C TYR A 61 8.64 8.12 -11.52
N ARG A 62 7.91 9.15 -11.11
CA ARG A 62 7.01 9.90 -12.02
C ARG A 62 6.91 11.37 -11.65
N ASN A 63 6.56 12.20 -12.61
CA ASN A 63 6.10 13.54 -12.30
C ASN A 63 4.89 13.48 -11.36
N LEU A 64 4.93 14.22 -10.24
CA LEU A 64 3.93 14.14 -9.18
C LEU A 64 2.52 14.57 -9.64
N ASN A 65 2.43 15.52 -10.55
CA ASN A 65 1.14 15.92 -11.12
C ASN A 65 0.58 14.83 -12.03
N LEU A 66 1.44 14.18 -12.83
CA LEU A 66 1.04 13.04 -13.65
C LEU A 66 0.61 11.86 -12.78
N LEU A 67 1.30 11.60 -11.67
CA LEU A 67 0.91 10.56 -10.71
C LEU A 67 -0.50 10.79 -10.14
N ALA A 68 -0.83 12.04 -9.79
CA ALA A 68 -2.17 12.39 -9.34
C ALA A 68 -3.23 12.18 -10.46
N ASP A 69 -2.91 12.50 -11.72
CA ASP A 69 -3.80 12.23 -12.86
C ASP A 69 -3.99 10.73 -13.11
N LEU A 70 -2.93 9.92 -13.01
CA LEU A 70 -3.01 8.46 -13.09
C LEU A 70 -3.89 7.90 -11.97
N ALA A 71 -3.67 8.33 -10.73
CA ALA A 71 -4.46 7.89 -9.58
C ALA A 71 -5.95 8.20 -9.77
N ARG A 72 -6.31 9.45 -10.12
CA ARG A 72 -7.69 9.83 -10.41
C ARG A 72 -8.29 8.99 -11.55
N THR A 73 -7.51 8.72 -12.60
CA THR A 73 -7.98 7.96 -13.76
C THR A 73 -8.28 6.51 -13.38
N VAL A 74 -7.36 5.85 -12.67
CA VAL A 74 -7.56 4.48 -12.17
C VAL A 74 -8.71 4.41 -11.16
N ASP A 75 -8.86 5.44 -10.30
CA ASP A 75 -9.98 5.51 -9.37
C ASP A 75 -11.34 5.55 -10.10
N HIS A 76 -11.46 6.29 -11.20
CA HIS A 76 -12.65 6.29 -12.03
C HIS A 76 -12.91 4.94 -12.71
N ILE A 77 -11.88 4.27 -13.27
CA ILE A 77 -12.02 2.92 -13.84
C ILE A 77 -12.46 1.94 -12.75
N ALA A 78 -11.92 2.07 -11.55
CA ALA A 78 -12.25 1.24 -10.40
C ALA A 78 -13.61 1.58 -9.73
N GLY A 79 -14.28 2.66 -10.13
CA GLY A 79 -15.52 3.11 -9.47
C GLY A 79 -15.32 3.53 -8.01
N GLY A 80 -14.20 4.18 -7.70
CA GLY A 80 -13.89 4.68 -6.35
C GLY A 80 -13.21 3.67 -5.43
N ARG A 81 -12.55 2.63 -5.95
CA ARG A 81 -11.89 1.57 -5.16
C ARG A 81 -10.38 1.71 -5.08
N LEU A 82 -9.78 2.81 -5.58
CA LEU A 82 -8.33 3.00 -5.51
C LEU A 82 -7.86 3.45 -4.13
N ILE A 83 -6.77 2.88 -3.67
CA ILE A 83 -5.92 3.35 -2.57
C ILE A 83 -4.62 3.86 -3.18
N LEU A 84 -4.28 5.14 -2.96
CA LEU A 84 -3.03 5.72 -3.42
C LEU A 84 -1.91 5.41 -2.42
N GLY A 85 -1.11 4.39 -2.71
CA GLY A 85 0.03 4.03 -1.88
C GLY A 85 1.32 4.73 -2.33
N LEU A 86 1.97 5.45 -1.41
CA LEU A 86 3.20 6.22 -1.65
C LEU A 86 4.34 5.82 -0.72
N GLY A 87 5.56 5.93 -1.21
CA GLY A 87 6.77 5.69 -0.43
C GLY A 87 7.97 6.47 -0.96
N SER A 88 9.07 6.43 -0.20
CA SER A 88 10.32 7.12 -0.55
C SER A 88 11.18 6.37 -1.58
N GLY A 89 10.87 5.10 -1.86
CA GLY A 89 11.71 4.23 -2.69
C GLY A 89 12.97 3.71 -1.98
N TRP A 90 13.47 2.57 -2.46
CA TRP A 90 14.63 1.91 -1.83
C TRP A 90 15.41 0.99 -2.78
N PHE A 91 14.80 0.50 -3.87
CA PHE A 91 15.39 -0.48 -4.76
C PHE A 91 16.25 0.22 -5.82
N GLU A 92 17.56 0.32 -5.56
CA GLU A 92 18.54 1.09 -6.33
C GLU A 92 18.55 0.73 -7.82
N ARG A 93 18.39 -0.55 -8.16
CA ARG A 93 18.35 -1.02 -9.55
C ARG A 93 17.30 -0.31 -10.40
N ASP A 94 16.11 -0.06 -9.86
CA ASP A 94 15.05 0.65 -10.57
C ASP A 94 15.49 2.07 -10.97
N TYR A 95 16.24 2.73 -10.09
CA TYR A 95 16.76 4.08 -10.33
C TYR A 95 17.84 4.08 -11.40
N ASP A 96 18.80 3.18 -11.29
CA ASP A 96 19.95 3.10 -12.20
C ASP A 96 19.53 2.76 -13.63
N GLU A 97 18.68 1.74 -13.79
CA GLU A 97 18.28 1.24 -15.10
C GLU A 97 17.31 2.20 -15.82
N TYR A 98 16.50 2.95 -15.07
CA TYR A 98 15.54 3.90 -15.64
C TYR A 98 16.01 5.36 -15.61
N GLY A 99 17.23 5.61 -15.13
CA GLY A 99 17.84 6.95 -15.12
C GLY A 99 17.22 7.90 -14.11
N PHE A 100 16.64 7.39 -13.03
CA PHE A 100 16.23 8.20 -11.89
C PHE A 100 17.42 8.45 -10.96
N GLU A 101 17.46 9.59 -10.29
CA GLU A 101 18.49 9.88 -9.31
C GLU A 101 18.28 9.08 -8.02
N PHE A 102 19.22 8.13 -7.70
CA PHE A 102 19.19 7.41 -6.43
C PHE A 102 19.86 8.23 -5.33
N LYS A 103 19.10 9.07 -4.68
CA LYS A 103 19.54 9.89 -3.55
C LYS A 103 19.76 9.07 -2.28
N THR A 104 20.36 9.67 -1.27
CA THR A 104 20.46 9.07 0.07
C THR A 104 19.07 8.84 0.70
N ALA A 105 18.94 7.91 1.63
CA ALA A 105 17.67 7.64 2.28
C ALA A 105 17.02 8.88 2.96
N PRO A 106 17.78 9.76 3.65
CA PRO A 106 17.21 11.01 4.17
C PRO A 106 16.69 11.95 3.08
N GLU A 107 17.36 12.04 1.94
CA GLU A 107 16.93 12.88 0.81
C GLU A 107 15.66 12.33 0.17
N ARG A 108 15.59 11.01 -0.06
CA ARG A 108 14.36 10.37 -0.56
C ARG A 108 13.16 10.58 0.39
N LEU A 109 13.39 10.60 1.71
CA LEU A 109 12.34 10.91 2.68
C LEU A 109 11.92 12.39 2.62
N LYS A 110 12.84 13.32 2.35
CA LYS A 110 12.50 14.72 2.07
C LYS A 110 11.69 14.87 0.78
N ASP A 111 12.06 14.11 -0.25
CA ASP A 111 11.30 14.10 -1.51
C ASP A 111 9.86 13.58 -1.28
N LEU A 112 9.68 12.53 -0.47
CA LEU A 112 8.34 12.05 -0.08
C LEU A 112 7.56 13.16 0.65
N GLU A 113 8.16 13.81 1.65
CA GLU A 113 7.52 14.91 2.37
C GLU A 113 7.10 16.05 1.45
N ALA A 114 7.95 16.43 0.50
CA ALA A 114 7.66 17.50 -0.48
C ALA A 114 6.60 17.07 -1.50
N ALA A 115 6.50 15.79 -1.84
CA ALA A 115 5.55 15.27 -2.82
C ALA A 115 4.10 15.28 -2.33
N LEU A 116 3.87 15.02 -1.05
CA LEU A 116 2.52 14.89 -0.49
C LEU A 116 1.62 16.10 -0.73
N PRO A 117 2.04 17.35 -0.40
CA PRO A 117 1.22 18.53 -0.68
C PRO A 117 1.05 18.81 -2.18
N VAL A 118 2.03 18.47 -3.02
CA VAL A 118 1.94 18.65 -4.48
C VAL A 118 0.86 17.74 -5.06
N ILE A 119 0.86 16.45 -4.68
CA ILE A 119 -0.14 15.47 -5.12
C ILE A 119 -1.54 15.88 -4.63
N ALA A 120 -1.68 16.25 -3.37
CA ALA A 120 -2.94 16.69 -2.79
C ALA A 120 -3.50 17.93 -3.51
N ALA A 121 -2.63 18.94 -3.77
CA ALA A 121 -3.01 20.14 -4.49
C ALA A 121 -3.43 19.86 -5.94
N ARG A 122 -2.78 18.88 -6.60
CA ARG A 122 -3.14 18.46 -7.95
C ARG A 122 -4.48 17.73 -7.96
N LEU A 123 -4.70 16.76 -7.08
CA LEU A 123 -5.97 16.04 -6.95
C LEU A 123 -7.15 17.00 -6.77
N GLY A 124 -6.99 18.04 -5.96
CA GLY A 124 -8.02 19.08 -5.74
C GLY A 124 -8.32 19.98 -6.94
N LYS A 125 -7.51 19.92 -8.00
CA LYS A 125 -7.69 20.71 -9.24
C LYS A 125 -8.15 19.88 -10.44
N LEU A 126 -8.24 18.55 -10.28
CA LEU A 126 -8.61 17.67 -11.38
C LEU A 126 -10.11 17.77 -11.70
N ASN A 127 -10.43 17.73 -12.99
CA ASN A 127 -11.80 17.69 -13.48
C ASN A 127 -11.93 16.52 -14.50
N PRO A 128 -12.77 15.48 -14.22
CA PRO A 128 -13.50 15.33 -12.97
C PRO A 128 -12.57 15.06 -11.77
N PRO A 129 -13.02 15.36 -10.54
CA PRO A 129 -12.29 15.00 -9.32
C PRO A 129 -12.28 13.47 -9.13
N PRO A 130 -11.54 12.91 -8.15
CA PRO A 130 -11.67 11.52 -7.75
C PRO A 130 -13.13 11.15 -7.44
N VAL A 131 -13.48 9.87 -7.59
CA VAL A 131 -14.86 9.38 -7.36
C VAL A 131 -15.24 9.53 -5.88
N ARG A 132 -14.32 9.18 -4.97
CA ARG A 132 -14.47 9.46 -3.54
C ARG A 132 -14.08 10.92 -3.27
N GLU A 133 -14.80 11.59 -2.36
CA GLU A 133 -14.47 12.94 -1.92
C GLU A 133 -12.98 13.08 -1.53
N LYS A 134 -12.45 12.05 -0.86
CA LYS A 134 -11.04 11.91 -0.55
C LYS A 134 -10.54 10.56 -1.05
N LEU A 135 -9.52 10.59 -1.89
CA LEU A 135 -8.79 9.38 -2.29
C LEU A 135 -7.96 8.88 -1.10
N PRO A 136 -8.17 7.64 -0.60
CA PRO A 136 -7.40 7.13 0.53
C PRO A 136 -5.91 7.10 0.23
N LEU A 137 -5.11 7.69 1.12
CA LEU A 137 -3.66 7.73 1.01
C LEU A 137 -3.03 6.71 1.96
N LEU A 138 -2.27 5.78 1.39
CA LEU A 138 -1.43 4.86 2.14
C LEU A 138 0.03 5.31 2.06
N ILE A 139 0.72 5.35 3.21
CA ILE A 139 2.17 5.55 3.27
C ILE A 139 2.83 4.30 3.82
N GLY A 140 3.80 3.75 3.07
CA GLY A 140 4.58 2.58 3.44
C GLY A 140 5.92 2.93 4.08
N GLY A 141 6.29 2.15 5.09
CA GLY A 141 7.59 2.23 5.76
C GLY A 141 7.51 2.29 7.28
N SER A 142 8.64 1.95 7.92
CA SER A 142 8.73 1.84 9.39
C SER A 142 9.67 2.88 10.03
N GLY A 143 10.06 3.92 9.29
CA GLY A 143 10.95 4.97 9.78
C GLY A 143 10.30 5.84 10.86
N GLU A 144 10.72 5.65 12.12
CA GLU A 144 10.10 6.24 13.31
C GLU A 144 10.09 7.78 13.33
N LYS A 145 11.17 8.40 12.84
CA LYS A 145 11.35 9.86 12.94
C LYS A 145 10.67 10.65 11.83
N VAL A 146 10.65 10.11 10.61
CA VAL A 146 10.13 10.82 9.44
C VAL A 146 8.90 10.12 8.88
N THR A 147 9.00 8.84 8.52
CA THR A 147 7.88 8.14 7.88
C THR A 147 6.63 8.15 8.76
N LEU A 148 6.74 7.75 10.04
CA LEU A 148 5.58 7.72 10.94
C LEU A 148 5.04 9.13 11.25
N ARG A 149 5.90 10.16 11.25
CA ARG A 149 5.44 11.55 11.31
C ARG A 149 4.60 11.93 10.09
N LEU A 150 5.06 11.57 8.88
CA LEU A 150 4.31 11.84 7.64
C LEU A 150 3.00 11.04 7.60
N VAL A 151 3.01 9.79 8.07
CA VAL A 151 1.78 9.00 8.26
C VAL A 151 0.79 9.75 9.16
N ALA A 152 1.21 10.19 10.33
CA ALA A 152 0.36 10.93 11.26
C ALA A 152 -0.21 12.21 10.66
N GLN A 153 0.54 12.90 9.79
CA GLN A 153 0.12 14.17 9.17
C GLN A 153 -0.82 13.98 7.98
N TYR A 154 -0.62 12.94 7.16
CA TYR A 154 -1.22 12.87 5.82
C TYR A 154 -1.97 11.58 5.51
N ALA A 155 -1.55 10.41 6.06
CA ALA A 155 -2.05 9.13 5.61
C ALA A 155 -3.39 8.73 6.24
N ASP A 156 -4.18 7.99 5.48
CA ASP A 156 -5.38 7.31 5.98
C ASP A 156 -5.05 5.85 6.34
N ILE A 157 -3.99 5.30 5.74
CA ILE A 157 -3.51 3.94 5.98
C ILE A 157 -1.99 3.99 6.16
N TRP A 158 -1.50 3.31 7.18
CA TRP A 158 -0.07 3.04 7.35
C TRP A 158 0.23 1.58 6.99
N ASN A 159 1.29 1.33 6.21
CA ASN A 159 1.80 -0.01 6.01
C ASN A 159 3.19 -0.16 6.62
N GLY A 160 3.28 -1.00 7.65
CA GLY A 160 4.52 -1.36 8.34
C GLY A 160 5.02 -2.75 8.00
N PHE A 161 6.11 -3.13 8.66
CA PHE A 161 6.75 -4.43 8.60
C PHE A 161 7.04 -4.93 10.02
N GLY A 162 7.37 -6.22 10.14
CA GLY A 162 7.76 -6.84 11.40
C GLY A 162 6.78 -7.87 11.89
N ASP A 163 7.16 -8.54 12.99
CA ASP A 163 6.28 -9.43 13.73
C ASP A 163 5.21 -8.65 14.53
N PRO A 164 4.26 -9.32 15.18
CA PRO A 164 3.21 -8.63 15.94
C PRO A 164 3.72 -7.68 17.02
N ALA A 165 4.82 -8.03 17.70
CA ALA A 165 5.38 -7.19 18.78
C ALA A 165 6.00 -5.90 18.21
N GLU A 166 6.77 -6.03 17.12
CA GLU A 166 7.37 -4.87 16.45
C GLU A 166 6.31 -3.98 15.80
N ALA A 167 5.30 -4.57 15.16
CA ALA A 167 4.18 -3.81 14.60
C ALA A 167 3.43 -3.02 15.69
N GLY A 168 3.20 -3.62 16.86
CA GLY A 168 2.61 -2.95 18.02
C GLY A 168 3.49 -1.81 18.57
N ARG A 169 4.80 -2.04 18.67
CA ARG A 169 5.75 -1.02 19.09
C ARG A 169 5.72 0.19 18.15
N LEU A 170 5.75 -0.04 16.85
CA LEU A 170 5.67 1.03 15.85
C LEU A 170 4.31 1.72 15.82
N SER A 171 3.22 0.98 16.09
CA SER A 171 1.90 1.57 16.30
C SER A 171 1.90 2.57 17.46
N GLY A 172 2.56 2.26 18.56
CA GLY A 172 2.73 3.19 19.68
C GLY A 172 3.51 4.45 19.30
N VAL A 173 4.57 4.31 18.49
CA VAL A 173 5.31 5.48 17.97
C VAL A 173 4.43 6.34 17.06
N LEU A 174 3.55 5.71 16.26
CA LEU A 174 2.58 6.43 15.43
C LEU A 174 1.56 7.19 16.31
N ASP A 175 1.08 6.59 17.40
CA ASP A 175 0.19 7.25 18.35
C ASP A 175 0.83 8.50 18.96
N ASP A 176 2.10 8.41 19.34
CA ASP A 176 2.87 9.55 19.84
C ASP A 176 2.98 10.69 18.81
N TRP A 177 3.15 10.35 17.53
CA TRP A 177 3.15 11.34 16.46
C TRP A 177 1.76 11.93 16.23
N CYS A 178 0.70 11.12 16.27
CA CYS A 178 -0.67 11.60 16.17
C CYS A 178 -0.98 12.60 17.27
N ALA A 179 -0.58 12.31 18.51
CA ALA A 179 -0.73 13.25 19.64
C ALA A 179 0.00 14.58 19.40
N LYS A 180 1.23 14.54 18.85
CA LYS A 180 2.02 15.75 18.55
C LYS A 180 1.42 16.61 17.45
N VAL A 181 0.73 16.02 16.47
CA VAL A 181 0.11 16.75 15.35
C VAL A 181 -1.38 17.03 15.58
N GLY A 182 -1.95 16.60 16.70
CA GLY A 182 -3.35 16.82 17.05
C GLY A 182 -4.34 15.99 16.24
N ARG A 183 -3.93 14.77 15.79
CA ARG A 183 -4.78 13.87 15.02
C ARG A 183 -5.23 12.66 15.85
N ASP A 184 -6.47 12.25 15.66
CA ASP A 184 -6.98 11.00 16.23
C ASP A 184 -6.22 9.79 15.62
N PRO A 185 -5.50 8.98 16.42
CA PRO A 185 -4.82 7.80 15.91
C PRO A 185 -5.76 6.73 15.35
N ALA A 186 -7.02 6.69 15.78
CA ALA A 186 -8.04 5.79 15.26
C ALA A 186 -8.47 6.14 13.82
N ALA A 187 -8.16 7.35 13.34
CA ALA A 187 -8.42 7.76 11.96
C ALA A 187 -7.39 7.20 10.96
N ILE A 188 -6.43 6.39 11.42
CA ILE A 188 -5.40 5.78 10.57
C ILE A 188 -5.51 4.26 10.68
N GLU A 189 -5.91 3.61 9.60
CA GLU A 189 -5.85 2.16 9.51
C GLU A 189 -4.40 1.67 9.50
N ARG A 190 -4.12 0.58 10.21
CA ARG A 190 -2.78 0.02 10.36
C ARG A 190 -2.67 -1.31 9.66
N SER A 191 -1.76 -1.38 8.72
CA SER A 191 -1.52 -2.59 7.94
C SER A 191 -0.10 -3.10 8.10
N VAL A 192 0.07 -4.40 7.87
CA VAL A 192 1.38 -5.05 7.85
C VAL A 192 1.46 -6.03 6.69
N MET A 193 2.62 -6.05 6.02
CA MET A 193 2.95 -7.15 5.12
C MET A 193 3.45 -8.33 5.95
N TRP A 194 2.60 -9.36 6.04
CA TRP A 194 2.87 -10.56 6.84
C TRP A 194 3.61 -11.62 6.01
N ASN A 195 4.86 -11.87 6.35
CA ASN A 195 5.73 -12.81 5.63
C ASN A 195 5.94 -14.16 6.36
N GLY A 196 5.44 -14.30 7.58
CA GLY A 196 5.54 -15.54 8.39
C GLY A 196 4.46 -16.56 8.08
N PRO A 197 4.45 -17.71 8.80
CA PRO A 197 3.39 -18.70 8.68
C PRO A 197 2.01 -18.14 9.07
N VAL A 198 1.00 -18.38 8.23
CA VAL A 198 -0.37 -17.93 8.47
C VAL A 198 -1.04 -18.85 9.48
N THR A 199 -1.27 -18.34 10.68
CA THR A 199 -1.98 -19.01 11.77
C THR A 199 -2.93 -18.05 12.47
N ASP A 200 -4.07 -18.56 12.99
CA ASP A 200 -5.02 -17.77 13.77
C ASP A 200 -4.33 -17.06 14.95
N LYS A 201 -3.44 -17.76 15.66
CA LYS A 201 -2.66 -17.18 16.76
C LYS A 201 -1.84 -15.96 16.37
N THR A 202 -1.18 -16.01 15.21
CA THR A 202 -0.37 -14.88 14.72
C THR A 202 -1.26 -13.73 14.26
N ALA A 203 -2.38 -14.04 13.59
CA ALA A 203 -3.36 -13.04 13.17
C ALA A 203 -3.98 -12.34 14.39
N ASP A 204 -4.39 -13.09 15.42
CA ASP A 204 -4.89 -12.52 16.69
C ASP A 204 -3.86 -11.65 17.38
N ALA A 205 -2.58 -12.05 17.34
CA ALA A 205 -1.49 -11.24 17.90
C ALA A 205 -1.30 -9.89 17.17
N TYR A 206 -1.42 -9.86 15.85
CA TYR A 206 -1.40 -8.59 15.11
C TYR A 206 -2.58 -7.69 15.49
N VAL A 207 -3.79 -8.23 15.54
CA VAL A 207 -4.98 -7.44 15.92
C VAL A 207 -4.89 -6.94 17.36
N ALA A 208 -4.39 -7.76 18.30
CA ALA A 208 -4.14 -7.34 19.68
C ALA A 208 -3.11 -6.18 19.78
N ASN A 209 -2.28 -6.02 18.77
CA ASN A 209 -1.31 -4.91 18.64
C ASN A 209 -1.81 -3.78 17.70
N GLY A 210 -3.13 -3.72 17.42
CA GLY A 210 -3.77 -2.62 16.70
C GLY A 210 -3.65 -2.70 15.18
N ILE A 211 -3.18 -3.81 14.61
CA ILE A 211 -3.12 -4.01 13.15
C ILE A 211 -4.46 -4.56 12.67
N THR A 212 -5.10 -3.89 11.73
CA THR A 212 -6.43 -4.24 11.22
C THR A 212 -6.44 -4.74 9.79
N LEU A 213 -5.40 -4.44 9.00
CA LEU A 213 -5.25 -4.90 7.63
C LEU A 213 -3.98 -5.77 7.49
N LEU A 214 -4.18 -7.09 7.36
CA LEU A 214 -3.11 -8.07 7.18
C LEU A 214 -2.92 -8.35 5.69
N ILE A 215 -1.72 -8.12 5.16
CA ILE A 215 -1.42 -8.26 3.74
C ILE A 215 -0.49 -9.46 3.53
N ARG A 216 -0.90 -10.38 2.65
CA ARG A 216 -0.10 -11.55 2.26
C ARG A 216 0.45 -11.36 0.86
N ARG A 217 1.75 -11.59 0.69
CA ARG A 217 2.37 -11.66 -0.63
C ARG A 217 2.01 -12.98 -1.31
N VAL A 218 1.49 -12.89 -2.55
CA VAL A 218 1.27 -14.03 -3.44
C VAL A 218 2.10 -13.79 -4.71
N VAL A 219 2.82 -14.81 -5.16
CA VAL A 219 3.57 -14.73 -6.41
C VAL A 219 2.63 -15.07 -7.58
N ALA A 220 2.58 -14.23 -8.60
CA ALA A 220 1.60 -14.36 -9.71
C ALA A 220 1.73 -15.67 -10.53
N SER A 221 2.87 -16.34 -10.48
CA SER A 221 3.07 -17.69 -11.04
C SER A 221 2.60 -18.81 -10.12
N ASP A 222 2.39 -18.50 -8.84
CA ASP A 222 1.87 -19.43 -7.85
C ASP A 222 0.36 -19.19 -7.72
N THR A 223 -0.42 -20.17 -8.10
CA THR A 223 -1.89 -20.14 -7.98
C THR A 223 -2.39 -20.60 -6.63
N ASP A 224 -1.48 -20.91 -5.69
CA ASP A 224 -1.86 -21.31 -4.35
C ASP A 224 -2.30 -20.10 -3.51
N LEU A 225 -3.61 -20.01 -3.31
CA LEU A 225 -4.26 -19.01 -2.48
C LEU A 225 -4.60 -19.52 -1.07
N SER A 226 -4.11 -20.70 -0.67
CA SER A 226 -4.49 -21.36 0.58
C SER A 226 -4.22 -20.52 1.83
N ASP A 227 -3.11 -19.77 1.87
CA ASP A 227 -2.82 -18.83 2.96
C ASP A 227 -3.83 -17.66 2.97
N VAL A 228 -4.20 -17.15 1.80
CA VAL A 228 -5.19 -16.07 1.66
C VAL A 228 -6.57 -16.55 2.12
N GLU A 229 -7.00 -17.72 1.66
CA GLU A 229 -8.28 -18.33 2.04
C GLU A 229 -8.35 -18.57 3.57
N ARG A 230 -7.23 -18.99 4.17
CA ARG A 230 -7.11 -19.17 5.63
C ARG A 230 -7.25 -17.84 6.38
N MET A 231 -6.63 -16.76 5.88
CA MET A 231 -6.76 -15.42 6.45
C MET A 231 -8.20 -14.90 6.36
N VAL A 232 -8.85 -15.09 5.21
CA VAL A 232 -10.25 -14.70 5.01
C VAL A 232 -11.16 -15.49 5.96
N ALA A 233 -11.01 -16.82 6.04
CA ALA A 233 -11.81 -17.65 6.96
C ALA A 233 -11.59 -17.27 8.43
N TRP A 234 -10.36 -16.91 8.84
CA TRP A 234 -10.08 -16.40 10.18
C TRP A 234 -10.81 -15.05 10.43
N ARG A 235 -10.70 -14.08 9.50
CA ARG A 235 -11.40 -12.79 9.58
C ARG A 235 -12.91 -12.98 9.73
N ASP A 236 -13.50 -13.81 8.89
CA ASP A 236 -14.96 -14.03 8.86
C ASP A 236 -15.46 -14.63 10.16
N ARG A 237 -14.74 -15.61 10.74
CA ARG A 237 -15.07 -16.17 12.07
C ARG A 237 -15.02 -15.10 13.16
N ARG A 238 -14.03 -14.22 13.12
CA ARG A 238 -13.85 -13.15 14.11
C ARG A 238 -14.96 -12.10 14.03
N ASN A 239 -15.45 -11.79 12.83
CA ASN A 239 -16.51 -10.79 12.62
C ASN A 239 -17.90 -11.31 12.92
N GLN A 240 -18.08 -12.63 13.13
CA GLN A 240 -19.37 -13.24 13.50
C GLN A 240 -19.55 -13.41 15.02
N GLY A 241 -18.54 -13.23 15.82
CA GLY A 241 -18.53 -13.33 17.27
C GLY A 241 -18.50 -11.97 17.95
#